data_598cae3c7dfb43f51f35b52588864916
#
_entry.id   598cae3c7dfb43f51f35b52588864916
#
_cell.length_a   1.000
_cell.length_b   1.000
_cell.length_c   1.000
_cell.angle_alpha   90.00
_cell.angle_beta   90.00
_cell.angle_gamma   90.00
#
_symmetry.space_group_name_H-M   'P 1'
#
loop_
_entity.id
_entity.type
_entity.pdbx_description
1 polymer ?
#
loop_
_entity_poly.entity_id
_entity_poly.type
_entity_poly.pdbx_seq_one_letter_code
_entity_poly.pdbx_strand_id
1 'polypeptide(L)'
;METARIAINSLPCEVLRWYRPVPEFEIQFPPELVPELAARFPSVEESALEAIGAAARARGYYRRREFLLACAWKTPRSAPRVALNTAAAVRLATRSALADPDEAARMQALLALSGVGVPTASTLLYFAFPALYPILDVRALESLGVKPRSQYPISFWLGYLEACRALAARAGVSIRTLDKALWQWSKERSVAARL
;
A
#
# COMPACT_ATOMS: atom_id res chain seq x y z
N MET A 1 -19.24 -13.51 16.14
CA MET A 1 -17.99 -14.02 16.69
C MET A 1 -17.20 -12.81 17.19
N GLU A 2 -17.14 -12.67 18.49
CA GLU A 2 -16.52 -11.57 19.21
C GLU A 2 -14.99 -11.75 19.15
N THR A 3 -14.32 -10.91 18.40
CA THR A 3 -12.84 -10.89 18.35
C THR A 3 -12.34 -10.43 19.71
N ALA A 4 -11.75 -11.34 20.47
CA ALA A 4 -11.14 -11.09 21.76
C ALA A 4 -10.12 -9.95 21.63
N ARG A 5 -10.47 -8.74 22.05
CA ARG A 5 -9.53 -7.67 22.38
C ARG A 5 -8.72 -8.16 23.58
N ILE A 6 -7.54 -8.69 23.33
CA ILE A 6 -6.56 -8.95 24.40
C ILE A 6 -6.33 -7.61 25.08
N ALA A 7 -6.66 -7.53 26.37
CA ALA A 7 -6.42 -6.33 27.15
C ALA A 7 -4.90 -6.08 27.19
N ILE A 8 -4.45 -5.04 26.48
CA ILE A 8 -3.02 -4.66 26.34
C ILE A 8 -2.37 -4.47 27.72
N ASN A 9 -3.15 -4.08 28.74
CA ASN A 9 -2.71 -3.85 30.11
C ASN A 9 -2.26 -5.11 30.87
N SER A 10 -2.43 -6.31 30.30
CA SER A 10 -2.00 -7.58 30.91
C SER A 10 -0.72 -8.15 30.31
N LEU A 11 -0.10 -7.47 29.33
CA LEU A 11 1.13 -7.94 28.72
C LEU A 11 2.38 -7.54 29.56
N PRO A 12 3.41 -8.41 29.64
CA PRO A 12 4.65 -8.08 30.32
C PRO A 12 5.31 -6.83 29.74
N CYS A 13 5.95 -6.02 30.58
CA CYS A 13 6.60 -4.76 30.20
C CYS A 13 7.63 -4.93 29.06
N GLU A 14 8.27 -6.10 28.97
CA GLU A 14 9.20 -6.45 27.90
C GLU A 14 8.51 -6.61 26.53
N VAL A 15 7.28 -7.13 26.51
CA VAL A 15 6.46 -7.27 25.28
C VAL A 15 5.93 -5.91 24.84
N LEU A 16 5.54 -5.05 25.76
CA LEU A 16 5.07 -3.69 25.51
C LEU A 16 6.16 -2.80 24.88
N ARG A 17 7.43 -3.06 25.14
CA ARG A 17 8.56 -2.33 24.57
C ARG A 17 8.63 -2.45 23.03
N TRP A 18 8.13 -3.55 22.48
CA TRP A 18 8.11 -3.84 21.04
C TRP A 18 6.72 -3.73 20.43
N TYR A 19 5.69 -3.64 21.26
CA TYR A 19 4.33 -3.45 20.81
C TYR A 19 4.14 -2.01 20.35
N ARG A 20 4.07 -1.82 19.04
CA ARG A 20 3.61 -0.56 18.44
C ARG A 20 2.17 -0.76 18.01
N PRO A 21 1.19 -0.16 18.71
CA PRO A 21 -0.19 -0.28 18.30
C PRO A 21 -0.35 0.19 16.83
N VAL A 22 -1.16 -0.52 16.09
CA VAL A 22 -1.57 -0.07 14.76
C VAL A 22 -2.34 1.24 14.99
N PRO A 23 -2.00 2.34 14.32
CA PRO A 23 -2.70 3.59 14.49
C PRO A 23 -4.16 3.45 14.03
N GLU A 24 -5.03 4.25 14.59
CA GLU A 24 -6.35 4.46 14.02
C GLU A 24 -6.20 5.23 12.71
N PHE A 25 -6.85 4.73 11.66
CA PHE A 25 -6.87 5.36 10.35
C PHE A 25 -8.22 6.04 10.16
N GLU A 26 -8.26 7.33 10.31
CA GLU A 26 -9.48 8.14 10.19
C GLU A 26 -9.33 9.13 9.04
N ILE A 27 -10.33 9.13 8.16
CA ILE A 27 -10.37 10.08 7.05
C ILE A 27 -10.52 11.51 7.59
N GLN A 28 -9.65 12.43 7.16
CA GLN A 28 -9.54 13.80 7.66
C GLN A 28 -10.38 14.81 6.87
N PHE A 29 -11.34 14.32 6.09
CA PHE A 29 -12.27 15.11 5.29
C PHE A 29 -13.63 14.39 5.20
N PRO A 30 -14.70 15.09 4.85
CA PRO A 30 -16.02 14.49 4.69
C PRO A 30 -16.02 13.34 3.69
N PRO A 31 -16.45 12.13 4.05
CA PRO A 31 -16.41 10.95 3.16
C PRO A 31 -17.16 11.13 1.84
N GLU A 32 -18.18 11.98 1.81
CA GLU A 32 -18.95 12.34 0.63
C GLU A 32 -18.13 13.05 -0.45
N LEU A 33 -16.99 13.64 -0.08
CA LEU A 33 -16.07 14.29 -1.04
C LEU A 33 -15.16 13.29 -1.77
N VAL A 34 -15.17 12.00 -1.38
CA VAL A 34 -14.29 10.99 -1.98
C VAL A 34 -14.43 10.93 -3.51
N PRO A 35 -15.63 10.86 -4.12
CA PRO A 35 -15.76 10.83 -5.58
C PRO A 35 -15.21 12.08 -6.27
N GLU A 36 -15.48 13.26 -5.70
CA GLU A 36 -15.04 14.55 -6.24
C GLU A 36 -13.52 14.69 -6.18
N LEU A 37 -12.91 14.37 -5.04
CA LEU A 37 -11.46 14.38 -4.86
C LEU A 37 -10.77 13.39 -5.81
N ALA A 38 -11.31 12.20 -5.95
CA ALA A 38 -10.79 11.20 -6.87
C ALA A 38 -10.84 11.65 -8.33
N ALA A 39 -11.89 12.38 -8.73
CA ALA A 39 -12.03 12.93 -10.08
C ALA A 39 -10.97 14.01 -10.39
N ARG A 40 -10.48 14.73 -9.39
CA ARG A 40 -9.40 15.72 -9.52
C ARG A 40 -7.98 15.12 -9.46
N PHE A 41 -7.88 13.82 -9.18
CA PHE A 41 -6.57 13.15 -9.22
C PHE A 41 -5.99 13.26 -10.63
N PRO A 42 -4.73 13.71 -10.79
CA PRO A 42 -4.14 13.86 -12.11
C PRO A 42 -4.09 12.48 -12.79
N SER A 43 -4.60 12.43 -14.02
CA SER A 43 -4.47 11.24 -14.87
C SER A 43 -3.00 11.09 -15.24
N VAL A 44 -2.25 10.45 -14.38
CA VAL A 44 -0.91 9.98 -14.72
C VAL A 44 -1.10 8.75 -15.59
N GLU A 45 -0.28 8.57 -16.61
CA GLU A 45 -0.30 7.36 -17.45
C GLU A 45 0.05 6.12 -16.62
N GLU A 46 -0.95 5.60 -15.91
CA GLU A 46 -0.84 4.33 -15.17
C GLU A 46 -1.18 3.13 -16.06
N SER A 47 -1.76 3.37 -17.24
CA SER A 47 -2.26 2.33 -18.15
C SER A 47 -1.22 1.27 -18.51
N ALA A 48 0.03 1.67 -18.74
CA ALA A 48 1.11 0.73 -19.00
C ALA A 48 1.42 -0.17 -17.79
N LEU A 49 1.36 0.38 -16.58
CA LEU A 49 1.59 -0.37 -15.33
C LEU A 49 0.39 -1.25 -14.98
N GLU A 50 -0.81 -0.79 -15.26
CA GLU A 50 -2.04 -1.59 -15.12
C GLU A 50 -1.99 -2.81 -16.06
N ALA A 51 -1.57 -2.63 -17.31
CA ALA A 51 -1.38 -3.72 -18.25
C ALA A 51 -0.28 -4.70 -17.78
N ILE A 52 0.83 -4.20 -17.24
CA ILE A 52 1.90 -4.98 -16.62
C ILE A 52 1.35 -5.81 -15.46
N GLY A 53 0.60 -5.19 -14.55
CA GLY A 53 0.02 -5.87 -13.40
C GLY A 53 -0.98 -6.97 -13.79
N ALA A 54 -1.86 -6.68 -14.75
CA ALA A 54 -2.80 -7.66 -15.30
C ALA A 54 -2.06 -8.85 -15.94
N ALA A 55 -1.00 -8.60 -16.72
CA ALA A 55 -0.17 -9.63 -17.31
C ALA A 55 0.59 -10.45 -16.25
N ALA A 56 1.08 -9.79 -15.19
CA ALA A 56 1.75 -10.46 -14.08
C ALA A 56 0.78 -11.37 -13.32
N ARG A 57 -0.45 -10.90 -13.04
CA ARG A 57 -1.51 -11.71 -12.42
C ARG A 57 -1.87 -12.93 -13.25
N ALA A 58 -2.11 -12.75 -14.55
CA ALA A 58 -2.47 -13.85 -15.46
C ALA A 58 -1.38 -14.93 -15.54
N ARG A 59 -0.10 -14.52 -15.45
CA ARG A 59 1.06 -15.41 -15.50
C ARG A 59 1.46 -15.96 -14.13
N GLY A 60 1.04 -15.33 -13.05
CA GLY A 60 1.36 -15.69 -11.67
C GLY A 60 2.69 -15.13 -11.15
N TYR A 61 3.35 -14.22 -11.87
CA TYR A 61 4.58 -13.54 -11.41
C TYR A 61 4.92 -12.32 -12.27
N TYR A 62 5.72 -11.39 -11.74
CA TYR A 62 6.31 -10.28 -12.50
C TYR A 62 7.60 -10.74 -13.21
N ARG A 63 7.77 -10.36 -14.48
CA ARG A 63 9.07 -10.39 -15.13
C ARG A 63 9.96 -9.31 -14.54
N ARG A 64 11.30 -9.49 -14.57
CA ARG A 64 12.23 -8.53 -13.99
C ARG A 64 12.05 -7.10 -14.56
N ARG A 65 11.88 -6.94 -15.86
CA ARG A 65 11.63 -5.63 -16.46
C ARG A 65 10.35 -4.96 -15.93
N GLU A 66 9.28 -5.70 -15.82
CA GLU A 66 7.99 -5.25 -15.30
C GLU A 66 8.11 -4.80 -13.84
N PHE A 67 8.78 -5.61 -13.03
CA PHE A 67 9.10 -5.30 -11.64
C PHE A 67 9.91 -4.01 -11.49
N LEU A 68 10.97 -3.84 -12.30
CA LEU A 68 11.80 -2.63 -12.27
C LEU A 68 10.98 -1.37 -12.63
N LEU A 69 10.10 -1.45 -13.62
CA LEU A 69 9.23 -0.33 -14.01
C LEU A 69 8.26 0.05 -12.88
N ALA A 70 7.58 -0.91 -12.27
CA ALA A 70 6.66 -0.66 -11.16
C ALA A 70 7.37 -0.08 -9.93
N CYS A 71 8.57 -0.60 -9.60
CA CYS A 71 9.38 -0.05 -8.51
C CYS A 71 9.87 1.37 -8.80
N ALA A 72 10.31 1.65 -10.03
CA ALA A 72 10.77 2.98 -10.43
C ALA A 72 9.65 4.02 -10.39
N TRP A 73 8.44 3.65 -10.79
CA TRP A 73 7.27 4.51 -10.70
C TRP A 73 6.97 4.94 -9.26
N LYS A 74 7.04 4.00 -8.30
CA LYS A 74 6.76 4.31 -6.88
C LYS A 74 7.91 4.98 -6.18
N THR A 75 9.14 4.50 -6.38
CA THR A 75 10.31 4.94 -5.61
C THR A 75 11.56 4.99 -6.49
N PRO A 76 11.73 6.00 -7.36
CA PRO A 76 12.89 6.11 -8.26
C PRO A 76 14.24 6.04 -7.55
N ARG A 77 14.33 6.63 -6.34
CA ARG A 77 15.57 6.63 -5.53
C ARG A 77 16.03 5.24 -5.06
N SER A 78 15.17 4.23 -5.08
CA SER A 78 15.54 2.86 -4.74
C SER A 78 16.07 2.05 -5.94
N ALA A 79 16.04 2.61 -7.14
CA ALA A 79 16.42 1.94 -8.38
C ALA A 79 17.76 1.19 -8.33
N PRO A 80 18.86 1.75 -7.76
CA PRO A 80 20.13 1.02 -7.69
C PRO A 80 20.03 -0.28 -6.89
N ARG A 81 19.30 -0.27 -5.76
CA ARG A 81 19.10 -1.48 -4.93
C ARG A 81 18.14 -2.46 -5.59
N VAL A 82 17.06 -1.96 -6.18
CA VAL A 82 16.07 -2.78 -6.89
C VAL A 82 16.71 -3.51 -8.07
N ALA A 83 17.67 -2.87 -8.76
CA ALA A 83 18.40 -3.44 -9.89
C ALA A 83 19.29 -4.64 -9.51
N LEU A 84 19.61 -4.84 -8.23
CA LEU A 84 20.39 -6.00 -7.76
C LEU A 84 19.59 -7.32 -7.82
N ASN A 85 18.28 -7.25 -7.91
CA ASN A 85 17.45 -8.45 -7.97
C ASN A 85 17.58 -9.16 -9.32
N THR A 86 17.95 -10.45 -9.29
CA THR A 86 18.01 -11.29 -10.48
C THR A 86 16.60 -11.60 -11.00
N ALA A 87 16.48 -12.01 -12.27
CA ALA A 87 15.21 -12.44 -12.85
C ALA A 87 14.61 -13.65 -12.10
N ALA A 88 15.45 -14.55 -11.60
CA ALA A 88 15.02 -15.71 -10.83
C ALA A 88 14.46 -15.29 -9.46
N ALA A 89 15.15 -14.38 -8.74
CA ALA A 89 14.69 -13.86 -7.46
C ALA A 89 13.35 -13.13 -7.58
N VAL A 90 13.21 -12.24 -8.56
CA VAL A 90 11.95 -11.53 -8.84
C VAL A 90 10.83 -12.51 -9.14
N ARG A 91 11.07 -13.49 -10.02
CA ARG A 91 10.06 -14.49 -10.36
C ARG A 91 9.61 -15.31 -9.15
N LEU A 92 10.56 -15.75 -8.32
CA LEU A 92 10.27 -16.56 -7.14
C LEU A 92 9.44 -15.74 -6.12
N ALA A 93 9.92 -14.58 -5.71
CA ALA A 93 9.28 -13.75 -4.71
C ALA A 93 7.89 -13.27 -5.16
N THR A 94 7.76 -12.80 -6.41
CA THR A 94 6.47 -12.33 -6.91
C THR A 94 5.49 -13.47 -7.17
N ARG A 95 5.95 -14.67 -7.55
CA ARG A 95 5.08 -15.85 -7.66
C ARG A 95 4.53 -16.25 -6.29
N SER A 96 5.36 -16.30 -5.27
CA SER A 96 4.92 -16.55 -3.90
C SER A 96 3.88 -15.52 -3.46
N ALA A 97 4.19 -14.22 -3.62
CA ALA A 97 3.28 -13.15 -3.23
C ALA A 97 1.93 -13.17 -3.97
N LEU A 98 1.90 -13.47 -5.27
CA LEU A 98 0.65 -13.46 -6.03
C LEU A 98 -0.22 -14.70 -5.79
N ALA A 99 0.37 -15.82 -5.35
CA ALA A 99 -0.34 -17.08 -5.12
C ALA A 99 -0.80 -17.29 -3.67
N ASP A 100 -0.11 -16.70 -2.69
CA ASP A 100 -0.36 -16.95 -1.27
C ASP A 100 -1.74 -16.38 -0.86
N PRO A 101 -2.57 -17.11 -0.11
CA PRO A 101 -3.83 -16.59 0.42
C PRO A 101 -3.63 -15.65 1.62
N ASP A 102 -2.52 -15.76 2.35
CA ASP A 102 -2.22 -14.94 3.53
C ASP A 102 -1.61 -13.60 3.14
N GLU A 103 -2.20 -12.51 3.63
CA GLU A 103 -1.80 -11.14 3.30
C GLU A 103 -0.39 -10.81 3.84
N ALA A 104 -0.05 -11.30 5.03
CA ALA A 104 1.27 -11.06 5.62
C ALA A 104 2.35 -11.82 4.85
N ALA A 105 2.08 -13.06 4.43
CA ALA A 105 2.98 -13.87 3.62
C ALA A 105 3.22 -13.25 2.24
N ARG A 106 2.17 -12.70 1.58
CA ARG A 106 2.31 -11.92 0.34
C ARG A 106 3.30 -10.77 0.50
N MET A 107 3.09 -9.96 1.54
CA MET A 107 3.96 -8.82 1.83
C MET A 107 5.38 -9.28 2.15
N GLN A 108 5.55 -10.28 3.00
CA GLN A 108 6.85 -10.83 3.38
C GLN A 108 7.66 -11.32 2.17
N ALA A 109 7.00 -12.00 1.23
CA ALA A 109 7.65 -12.48 0.00
C ALA A 109 8.22 -11.34 -0.84
N LEU A 110 7.51 -10.22 -0.97
CA LEU A 110 7.97 -9.04 -1.71
C LEU A 110 9.08 -8.29 -0.97
N LEU A 111 9.02 -8.22 0.35
CA LEU A 111 10.04 -7.55 1.17
C LEU A 111 11.39 -8.27 1.16
N ALA A 112 11.44 -9.54 0.73
CA ALA A 112 12.68 -10.28 0.52
C ALA A 112 13.52 -9.72 -0.65
N LEU A 113 12.94 -8.90 -1.53
CA LEU A 113 13.61 -8.30 -2.66
C LEU A 113 14.38 -7.03 -2.25
N SER A 114 15.62 -6.91 -2.72
CA SER A 114 16.46 -5.74 -2.46
C SER A 114 15.79 -4.45 -2.90
N GLY A 115 15.80 -3.43 -2.04
CA GLY A 115 15.24 -2.12 -2.33
C GLY A 115 13.72 -2.05 -2.32
N VAL A 116 13.02 -3.12 -1.98
CA VAL A 116 11.56 -3.17 -1.84
C VAL A 116 11.19 -2.96 -0.36
N GLY A 117 10.54 -1.86 -0.07
CA GLY A 117 9.87 -1.60 1.19
C GLY A 117 8.35 -1.77 1.05
N VAL A 118 7.63 -1.68 2.18
CA VAL A 118 6.17 -1.84 2.21
C VAL A 118 5.43 -0.95 1.20
N PRO A 119 5.78 0.34 1.00
CA PRO A 119 5.15 1.16 -0.03
C PRO A 119 5.32 0.62 -1.46
N THR A 120 6.51 0.10 -1.79
CA THR A 120 6.78 -0.48 -3.11
C THR A 120 6.08 -1.84 -3.27
N ALA A 121 6.09 -2.67 -2.22
CA ALA A 121 5.39 -3.95 -2.20
C ALA A 121 3.88 -3.78 -2.37
N SER A 122 3.26 -2.81 -1.68
CA SER A 122 1.83 -2.49 -1.84
C SER A 122 1.49 -2.07 -3.27
N THR A 123 2.41 -1.37 -3.94
CA THR A 123 2.25 -0.97 -5.35
C THR A 123 2.25 -2.18 -6.30
N LEU A 124 3.13 -3.15 -6.06
CA LEU A 124 3.16 -4.39 -6.84
C LEU A 124 1.88 -5.21 -6.66
N LEU A 125 1.37 -5.28 -5.43
CA LEU A 125 0.09 -5.93 -5.13
C LEU A 125 -1.09 -5.19 -5.77
N TYR A 126 -1.09 -3.84 -5.70
CA TYR A 126 -2.12 -3.02 -6.33
C TYR A 126 -2.21 -3.27 -7.84
N PHE A 127 -1.11 -3.17 -8.58
CA PHE A 127 -1.16 -3.38 -10.04
C PHE A 127 -1.61 -4.80 -10.42
N ALA A 128 -1.26 -5.82 -9.61
CA ALA A 128 -1.75 -7.17 -9.85
C ALA A 128 -3.23 -7.36 -9.47
N PHE A 129 -3.69 -6.70 -8.41
CA PHE A 129 -5.04 -6.86 -7.84
C PHE A 129 -5.64 -5.51 -7.43
N PRO A 130 -5.96 -4.61 -8.38
CA PRO A 130 -6.36 -3.23 -8.08
C PRO A 130 -7.66 -3.10 -7.30
N ALA A 131 -8.51 -4.12 -7.33
CA ALA A 131 -9.74 -4.16 -6.53
C ALA A 131 -9.52 -4.54 -5.06
N LEU A 132 -8.34 -5.08 -4.70
CA LEU A 132 -8.08 -5.64 -3.38
C LEU A 132 -7.09 -4.84 -2.55
N TYR A 133 -6.14 -4.15 -3.17
CA TYR A 133 -5.04 -3.48 -2.47
C TYR A 133 -4.98 -1.98 -2.72
N PRO A 134 -4.91 -1.16 -1.65
CA PRO A 134 -4.54 0.24 -1.75
C PRO A 134 -3.02 0.37 -1.88
N ILE A 135 -2.56 1.49 -2.43
CA ILE A 135 -1.13 1.85 -2.42
C ILE A 135 -0.82 2.58 -1.12
N LEU A 136 0.10 2.06 -0.31
CA LEU A 136 0.57 2.78 0.86
C LEU A 136 1.43 3.97 0.41
N ASP A 137 0.95 5.17 0.68
CA ASP A 137 1.58 6.42 0.27
C ASP A 137 1.60 7.43 1.43
N VAL A 138 2.62 8.29 1.47
CA VAL A 138 2.74 9.36 2.47
C VAL A 138 1.50 10.25 2.51
N ARG A 139 1.00 10.66 1.33
CA ARG A 139 -0.19 11.51 1.21
C ARG A 139 -1.45 10.81 1.68
N ALA A 140 -1.59 9.52 1.38
CA ALA A 140 -2.72 8.74 1.87
C ALA A 140 -2.71 8.63 3.40
N LEU A 141 -1.53 8.44 4.02
CA LEU A 141 -1.39 8.43 5.47
C LEU A 141 -1.73 9.78 6.10
N GLU A 142 -1.26 10.90 5.53
CA GLU A 142 -1.61 12.25 5.99
C GLU A 142 -3.13 12.47 5.96
N SER A 143 -3.80 12.01 4.91
CA SER A 143 -5.25 12.10 4.76
C SER A 143 -6.03 11.19 5.71
N LEU A 144 -5.35 10.20 6.30
CA LEU A 144 -5.88 9.31 7.32
C LEU A 144 -5.43 9.69 8.74
N GLY A 145 -4.90 10.90 8.94
CA GLY A 145 -4.47 11.40 10.24
C GLY A 145 -3.21 10.72 10.80
N VAL A 146 -2.49 9.97 9.98
CA VAL A 146 -1.32 9.19 10.41
C VAL A 146 -0.03 9.83 9.95
N LYS A 147 0.85 10.12 10.89
CA LYS A 147 2.17 10.67 10.59
C LYS A 147 3.02 9.64 9.82
N PRO A 148 3.56 10.02 8.63
CA PRO A 148 4.45 9.15 7.88
C PRO A 148 5.68 8.72 8.66
N ARG A 149 6.18 7.52 8.37
CA ARG A 149 7.35 6.90 9.02
C ARG A 149 8.41 6.55 7.98
N SER A 150 9.64 6.39 8.44
CA SER A 150 10.75 5.91 7.59
C SER A 150 10.61 4.43 7.22
N GLN A 151 9.99 3.64 8.08
CA GLN A 151 9.76 2.21 7.90
C GLN A 151 8.36 1.82 8.41
N TYR A 152 7.77 0.84 7.77
CA TYR A 152 6.45 0.29 8.11
C TYR A 152 6.57 -1.20 8.36
N PRO A 153 6.20 -1.72 9.55
CA PRO A 153 6.08 -3.15 9.78
C PRO A 153 4.87 -3.72 9.01
N ILE A 154 4.86 -5.03 8.78
CA ILE A 154 3.75 -5.71 8.10
C ILE A 154 2.43 -5.50 8.85
N SER A 155 2.44 -5.56 10.18
CA SER A 155 1.25 -5.29 11.00
C SER A 155 0.63 -3.91 10.76
N PHE A 156 1.46 -2.89 10.53
CA PHE A 156 0.98 -1.56 10.14
C PHE A 156 0.27 -1.59 8.78
N TRP A 157 0.87 -2.27 7.80
CA TRP A 157 0.26 -2.39 6.47
C TRP A 157 -1.04 -3.17 6.50
N LEU A 158 -1.14 -4.23 7.28
CA LEU A 158 -2.39 -4.99 7.46
C LEU A 158 -3.51 -4.11 8.02
N GLY A 159 -3.22 -3.31 9.06
CA GLY A 159 -4.18 -2.35 9.58
C GLY A 159 -4.57 -1.26 8.56
N TYR A 160 -3.62 -0.76 7.79
CA TYR A 160 -3.89 0.18 6.70
C TYR A 160 -4.78 -0.44 5.61
N LEU A 161 -4.50 -1.68 5.22
CA LEU A 161 -5.29 -2.43 4.25
C LEU A 161 -6.74 -2.61 4.71
N GLU A 162 -6.93 -3.07 5.96
CA GLU A 162 -8.25 -3.24 6.57
C GLU A 162 -9.02 -1.92 6.64
N ALA A 163 -8.37 -0.86 7.10
CA ALA A 163 -8.96 0.48 7.19
C ALA A 163 -9.39 1.00 5.81
N CYS A 164 -8.54 0.90 4.79
CA CYS A 164 -8.90 1.34 3.44
C CYS A 164 -10.08 0.53 2.86
N ARG A 165 -10.12 -0.78 3.10
CA ARG A 165 -11.25 -1.64 2.68
C ARG A 165 -12.55 -1.21 3.36
N ALA A 166 -12.51 -0.98 4.67
CA ALA A 166 -13.67 -0.53 5.44
C ALA A 166 -14.15 0.88 5.02
N LEU A 167 -13.21 1.81 4.81
CA LEU A 167 -13.50 3.17 4.36
C LEU A 167 -14.12 3.19 2.97
N ALA A 168 -13.56 2.43 2.02
CA ALA A 168 -14.08 2.33 0.66
C ALA A 168 -15.51 1.75 0.65
N ALA A 169 -15.74 0.69 1.43
CA ALA A 169 -17.06 0.08 1.57
C ALA A 169 -18.09 1.06 2.17
N ARG A 170 -17.73 1.80 3.23
CA ARG A 170 -18.61 2.81 3.84
C ARG A 170 -18.93 3.96 2.88
N ALA A 171 -17.97 4.38 2.06
CA ALA A 171 -18.16 5.43 1.08
C ALA A 171 -18.84 4.94 -0.22
N GLY A 172 -19.10 3.63 -0.35
CA GLY A 172 -19.70 3.05 -1.56
C GLY A 172 -18.83 3.16 -2.81
N VAL A 173 -17.50 3.20 -2.66
CA VAL A 173 -16.55 3.40 -3.76
C VAL A 173 -15.55 2.25 -3.86
N SER A 174 -14.81 2.20 -4.98
CA SER A 174 -13.69 1.26 -5.11
C SER A 174 -12.50 1.67 -4.22
N ILE A 175 -11.65 0.70 -3.84
CA ILE A 175 -10.39 0.97 -3.14
C ILE A 175 -9.55 1.98 -3.93
N ARG A 176 -9.51 1.88 -5.26
CA ARG A 176 -8.75 2.83 -6.09
C ARG A 176 -9.33 4.23 -6.06
N THR A 177 -10.65 4.38 -6.04
CA THR A 177 -11.31 5.69 -5.91
C THR A 177 -10.94 6.33 -4.58
N LEU A 178 -10.99 5.57 -3.48
CA LEU A 178 -10.55 6.05 -2.17
C LEU A 178 -9.07 6.46 -2.19
N ASP A 179 -8.19 5.63 -2.72
CA ASP A 179 -6.74 5.87 -2.79
C ASP A 179 -6.41 7.18 -3.53
N LYS A 180 -7.07 7.42 -4.68
CA LYS A 180 -6.95 8.68 -5.44
C LYS A 180 -7.42 9.88 -4.61
N ALA A 181 -8.55 9.77 -3.92
CA ALA A 181 -9.10 10.84 -3.10
C ALA A 181 -8.17 11.19 -1.92
N LEU A 182 -7.67 10.19 -1.21
CA LEU A 182 -6.73 10.40 -0.10
C LEU A 182 -5.47 11.13 -0.58
N TRP A 183 -4.90 10.71 -1.70
CA TRP A 183 -3.72 11.35 -2.27
C TRP A 183 -3.99 12.79 -2.69
N GLN A 184 -5.11 13.02 -3.36
CA GLN A 184 -5.50 14.35 -3.89
C GLN A 184 -5.74 15.36 -2.77
N TRP A 185 -6.46 14.97 -1.72
CA TRP A 185 -6.73 15.84 -0.58
C TRP A 185 -5.44 16.32 0.12
N SER A 186 -4.52 15.41 0.42
CA SER A 186 -3.22 15.80 1.01
C SER A 186 -2.42 16.72 0.09
N LYS A 187 -2.45 16.47 -1.24
CA LYS A 187 -1.78 17.33 -2.22
C LYS A 187 -2.33 18.75 -2.18
N GLU A 188 -3.63 18.92 -2.20
CA GLU A 188 -4.28 20.25 -2.18
C GLU A 188 -3.97 21.02 -0.90
N ARG A 189 -4.01 20.36 0.26
CA ARG A 189 -3.62 20.98 1.54
C ARG A 189 -2.14 21.39 1.58
N SER A 190 -1.27 20.58 1.00
CA SER A 190 0.16 20.90 0.94
C SER A 190 0.45 22.12 0.07
N VAL A 191 -0.38 22.43 -0.92
CA VAL A 191 -0.30 23.63 -1.75
C VAL A 191 -0.85 24.83 -0.97
N ALA A 192 -2.01 24.69 -0.35
CA ALA A 192 -2.65 25.76 0.43
C ALA A 192 -1.79 26.23 1.62
N ALA A 193 -1.03 25.34 2.24
CA ALA A 193 -0.13 25.68 3.35
C ALA A 193 1.16 26.42 2.94
N ARG A 194 1.42 26.59 1.63
CA ARG A 194 2.60 27.28 1.07
C ARG A 194 2.28 28.67 0.51
N LEU A 195 0.99 29.03 0.46
CA LEU A 195 0.47 30.33 0.06
C LEU A 195 0.16 31.20 1.26
#